data_30b98135e895a334de69528a1777ceb1
#
_entry.id   30b98135e895a334de69528a1777ceb1
#
_cell.length_a   1.000
_cell.length_b   1.000
_cell.length_c   1.000
_cell.angle_alpha   90.00
_cell.angle_beta   90.00
_cell.angle_gamma   90.00
#
_symmetry.space_group_name_H-M   'P 1'
#
loop_
_entity.id
_entity.type
_entity.pdbx_description
1 polymer ?
#
loop_
_entity_poly.entity_id
_entity_poly.type
_entity_poly.pdbx_seq_one_letter_code
_entity_poly.pdbx_strand_id
1 'polypeptide(L)'
;MYKIQKAEKLADKIYLMDVEAPRVARHCQPGQFIIVKMDEKGERIPLTICDFDREKGIVTIVFQTVGASTEKMAHLKAGDTFEDFVGPLGCPSELIGEDIEELKKKKLVFVAGGVGTAPVYPQVKWLHEHGIDADVIVGAKNKDLLILEKEMEAVAGNLYITTDDGSYVRKGMGTDVLKDLVNNQGKKYDRCIAIGPLIMMKFVCLLTKELGIPTIVSMNPIMVDGTGMCGACRLQVGDEIKFACVDGPEFDGHLVDFDQAMKRQQMYKTEEGRAMLKLQEGDTHHGGCGNCND
;
A
#
# COMPACT_ATOMS: atom_id res chain seq x y z
N MET A 1 -15.07 -13.51 13.54
CA MET A 1 -13.60 -13.58 13.70
C MET A 1 -12.99 -14.20 12.46
N TYR A 2 -11.84 -13.67 12.01
CA TYR A 2 -11.16 -14.05 10.76
C TYR A 2 -9.82 -14.67 11.12
N LYS A 3 -9.64 -15.95 10.82
CA LYS A 3 -8.48 -16.73 11.26
C LYS A 3 -7.26 -16.44 10.39
N ILE A 4 -6.12 -16.22 11.04
CA ILE A 4 -4.82 -16.12 10.39
C ILE A 4 -4.31 -17.54 10.10
N GLN A 5 -4.12 -17.87 8.84
CA GLN A 5 -3.63 -19.19 8.41
C GLN A 5 -2.10 -19.20 8.33
N LYS A 6 -1.49 -18.06 7.99
CA LYS A 6 -0.05 -17.85 7.90
C LYS A 6 0.31 -16.48 8.45
N ALA A 7 1.42 -16.38 9.16
CA ALA A 7 2.05 -15.11 9.55
C ALA A 7 3.55 -15.27 9.36
N GLU A 8 4.16 -14.35 8.60
CA GLU A 8 5.57 -14.40 8.22
C GLU A 8 6.20 -13.00 8.27
N LYS A 9 7.43 -12.90 8.76
CA LYS A 9 8.22 -11.69 8.67
C LYS A 9 8.98 -11.71 7.34
N LEU A 10 8.64 -10.79 6.42
CA LEU A 10 9.29 -10.68 5.11
C LEU A 10 10.61 -9.91 5.20
N ALA A 11 10.62 -8.83 5.98
CA ALA A 11 11.76 -7.94 6.16
C ALA A 11 11.72 -7.30 7.55
N ASP A 12 12.70 -6.46 7.89
CA ASP A 12 12.61 -5.74 9.15
C ASP A 12 11.36 -4.86 9.17
N LYS A 13 10.52 -5.04 10.22
CA LYS A 13 9.24 -4.35 10.41
C LYS A 13 8.20 -4.57 9.29
N ILE A 14 8.38 -5.54 8.40
CA ILE A 14 7.41 -5.87 7.35
C ILE A 14 6.97 -7.32 7.50
N TYR A 15 5.65 -7.51 7.53
CA TYR A 15 4.99 -8.78 7.80
C TYR A 15 3.95 -9.09 6.74
N LEU A 16 3.78 -10.39 6.46
CA LEU A 16 2.75 -10.94 5.61
C LEU A 16 1.82 -11.81 6.46
N MET A 17 0.53 -11.70 6.21
CA MET A 17 -0.48 -12.59 6.79
C MET A 17 -1.45 -13.08 5.73
N ASP A 18 -1.71 -14.39 5.73
CA ASP A 18 -2.81 -15.02 5.01
C ASP A 18 -4.00 -15.18 5.96
N VAL A 19 -5.11 -14.58 5.59
CA VAL A 19 -6.30 -14.51 6.44
C VAL A 19 -7.47 -15.22 5.76
N GLU A 20 -8.14 -16.10 6.48
CA GLU A 20 -9.35 -16.76 6.03
C GLU A 20 -10.52 -15.78 6.01
N ALA A 21 -10.86 -15.31 4.82
CA ALA A 21 -11.90 -14.33 4.55
C ALA A 21 -12.63 -14.63 3.23
N PRO A 22 -13.40 -15.76 3.15
CA PRO A 22 -13.91 -16.29 1.88
C PRO A 22 -14.85 -15.34 1.15
N ARG A 23 -15.60 -14.50 1.87
CA ARG A 23 -16.46 -13.48 1.24
C ARG A 23 -15.63 -12.38 0.56
N VAL A 24 -14.56 -11.91 1.22
CA VAL A 24 -13.64 -10.92 0.67
C VAL A 24 -12.88 -11.51 -0.51
N ALA A 25 -12.26 -12.69 -0.33
CA ALA A 25 -11.47 -13.36 -1.36
C ALA A 25 -12.26 -13.60 -2.66
N ARG A 26 -13.55 -13.92 -2.55
CA ARG A 26 -14.42 -14.16 -3.71
C ARG A 26 -14.65 -12.91 -4.55
N HIS A 27 -14.74 -11.76 -3.92
CA HIS A 27 -15.20 -10.52 -4.57
C HIS A 27 -14.11 -9.47 -4.77
N CYS A 28 -12.96 -9.61 -4.10
CA CYS A 28 -11.90 -8.62 -4.22
C CYS A 28 -11.22 -8.67 -5.60
N GLN A 29 -10.69 -7.51 -5.95
CA GLN A 29 -9.95 -7.26 -7.19
C GLN A 29 -8.68 -6.46 -6.88
N PRO A 30 -7.65 -6.53 -7.74
CA PRO A 30 -6.44 -5.72 -7.59
C PRO A 30 -6.75 -4.22 -7.42
N GLY A 31 -5.98 -3.54 -6.57
CA GLY A 31 -6.18 -2.13 -6.22
C GLY A 31 -7.08 -1.89 -5.02
N GLN A 32 -7.91 -2.86 -4.62
CA GLN A 32 -8.78 -2.76 -3.46
C GLN A 32 -8.05 -3.03 -2.14
N PHE A 33 -8.66 -2.60 -1.05
CA PHE A 33 -8.13 -2.76 0.30
C PHE A 33 -9.18 -3.35 1.26
N ILE A 34 -8.73 -3.65 2.45
CA ILE A 34 -9.57 -4.06 3.57
C ILE A 34 -9.28 -3.18 4.79
N ILE A 35 -10.17 -3.20 5.77
CA ILE A 35 -9.91 -2.67 7.09
C ILE A 35 -9.91 -3.83 8.09
N VAL A 36 -8.81 -3.95 8.84
CA VAL A 36 -8.69 -4.90 9.95
C VAL A 36 -8.89 -4.22 11.29
N LYS A 37 -9.39 -5.00 12.26
CA LYS A 37 -9.46 -4.64 13.67
C LYS A 37 -9.06 -5.87 14.48
N MET A 38 -8.09 -5.74 15.38
CA MET A 38 -7.55 -6.90 16.11
C MET A 38 -8.48 -7.40 17.19
N ASP A 39 -9.05 -6.49 17.97
CA ASP A 39 -9.91 -6.77 19.12
C ASP A 39 -10.97 -5.68 19.28
N GLU A 40 -11.88 -5.83 20.24
CA GLU A 40 -13.00 -4.92 20.46
C GLU A 40 -12.58 -3.45 20.66
N LYS A 41 -11.37 -3.21 21.23
CA LYS A 41 -10.79 -1.87 21.46
C LYS A 41 -9.75 -1.47 20.43
N GLY A 42 -9.45 -2.36 19.47
CA GLY A 42 -8.43 -2.16 18.44
C GLY A 42 -8.78 -1.03 17.48
N GLU A 43 -7.76 -0.38 16.96
CA GLU A 43 -7.88 0.58 15.89
C GLU A 43 -8.26 -0.11 14.58
N ARG A 44 -8.92 0.63 13.71
CA ARG A 44 -9.26 0.20 12.36
C ARG A 44 -8.11 0.57 11.41
N ILE A 45 -7.47 -0.45 10.83
CA ILE A 45 -6.26 -0.28 10.02
C ILE A 45 -6.58 -0.64 8.57
N PRO A 46 -6.50 0.32 7.63
CA PRO A 46 -6.65 0.05 6.20
C PRO A 46 -5.37 -0.62 5.66
N LEU A 47 -5.53 -1.73 4.96
CA LEU A 47 -4.45 -2.47 4.33
C LEU A 47 -4.85 -2.89 2.92
N THR A 48 -4.00 -2.59 1.94
CA THR A 48 -4.23 -3.02 0.56
C THR A 48 -4.11 -4.55 0.46
N ILE A 49 -4.97 -5.15 -0.33
CA ILE A 49 -4.92 -6.58 -0.62
C ILE A 49 -3.69 -6.84 -1.49
N CYS A 50 -2.77 -7.69 -0.99
CA CYS A 50 -1.55 -8.06 -1.69
C CYS A 50 -1.77 -9.23 -2.66
N ASP A 51 -2.55 -10.21 -2.24
CA ASP A 51 -2.95 -11.36 -3.07
C ASP A 51 -4.23 -11.98 -2.51
N PHE A 52 -4.82 -12.89 -3.26
CA PHE A 52 -6.00 -13.63 -2.82
C PHE A 52 -6.12 -14.98 -3.55
N ASP A 53 -6.65 -15.96 -2.83
CA ASP A 53 -7.02 -17.27 -3.36
C ASP A 53 -8.53 -17.47 -3.17
N ARG A 54 -9.27 -17.40 -4.29
CA ARG A 54 -10.74 -17.52 -4.28
C ARG A 54 -11.24 -18.90 -3.91
N GLU A 55 -10.48 -19.93 -4.26
CA GLU A 55 -10.85 -21.33 -4.00
C GLU A 55 -10.66 -21.66 -2.52
N LYS A 56 -9.52 -21.24 -1.94
CA LYS A 56 -9.25 -21.44 -0.52
C LYS A 56 -9.92 -20.40 0.38
N GLY A 57 -10.44 -19.31 -0.20
CA GLY A 57 -11.04 -18.24 0.57
C GLY A 57 -10.03 -17.42 1.40
N ILE A 58 -8.80 -17.28 0.90
CA ILE A 58 -7.69 -16.60 1.58
C ILE A 58 -7.46 -15.24 0.97
N VAL A 59 -7.19 -14.26 1.82
CA VAL A 59 -6.71 -12.92 1.45
C VAL A 59 -5.34 -12.71 2.09
N THR A 60 -4.36 -12.33 1.28
CA THR A 60 -3.00 -11.99 1.74
C THR A 60 -2.88 -10.50 1.93
N ILE A 61 -2.43 -10.10 3.10
CA ILE A 61 -2.10 -8.72 3.46
C ILE A 61 -0.63 -8.60 3.81
N VAL A 62 -0.03 -7.47 3.45
CA VAL A 62 1.33 -7.11 3.84
C VAL A 62 1.28 -5.74 4.51
N PHE A 63 1.93 -5.62 5.66
CA PHE A 63 1.95 -4.38 6.42
C PHE A 63 3.32 -4.11 7.04
N GLN A 64 3.58 -2.84 7.29
CA GLN A 64 4.76 -2.38 8.00
C GLN A 64 4.36 -1.90 9.39
N THR A 65 5.19 -2.21 10.40
CA THR A 65 4.99 -1.67 11.74
C THR A 65 5.46 -0.22 11.78
N VAL A 66 4.49 0.68 11.91
CA VAL A 66 4.71 2.14 11.94
C VAL A 66 4.13 2.81 13.18
N GLY A 67 3.33 2.09 13.96
CA GLY A 67 2.65 2.59 15.15
C GLY A 67 2.25 1.46 16.09
N ALA A 68 1.71 1.80 17.27
CA ALA A 68 1.41 0.86 18.33
C ALA A 68 0.49 -0.30 17.89
N SER A 69 -0.50 -0.03 17.06
CA SER A 69 -1.44 -1.04 16.58
C SER A 69 -0.79 -2.03 15.62
N THR A 70 0.04 -1.56 14.69
CA THR A 70 0.78 -2.44 13.77
C THR A 70 1.89 -3.21 14.46
N GLU A 71 2.50 -2.66 15.53
CA GLU A 71 3.42 -3.41 16.38
C GLU A 71 2.72 -4.56 17.11
N LYS A 72 1.53 -4.32 17.68
CA LYS A 72 0.71 -5.39 18.28
C LYS A 72 0.32 -6.44 17.24
N MET A 73 -0.08 -6.00 16.06
CA MET A 73 -0.46 -6.89 14.96
C MET A 73 0.69 -7.80 14.52
N ALA A 74 1.93 -7.32 14.55
CA ALA A 74 3.12 -8.11 14.23
C ALA A 74 3.38 -9.29 15.18
N HIS A 75 2.76 -9.30 16.35
CA HIS A 75 2.85 -10.43 17.30
C HIS A 75 1.81 -11.53 17.07
N LEU A 76 0.81 -11.29 16.23
CA LEU A 76 -0.18 -12.30 15.85
C LEU A 76 0.47 -13.41 15.02
N LYS A 77 -0.02 -14.63 15.22
CA LYS A 77 0.53 -15.86 14.62
C LYS A 77 -0.57 -16.63 13.90
N ALA A 78 -0.15 -17.62 13.15
CA ALA A 78 -1.09 -18.60 12.60
C ALA A 78 -1.92 -19.24 13.72
N GLY A 79 -3.23 -19.23 13.55
CA GLY A 79 -4.22 -19.66 14.56
C GLY A 79 -4.89 -18.52 15.31
N ASP A 80 -4.27 -17.34 15.41
CA ASP A 80 -4.91 -16.14 15.97
C ASP A 80 -5.99 -15.61 15.01
N THR A 81 -6.78 -14.65 15.47
CA THR A 81 -7.91 -14.10 14.71
C THR A 81 -7.96 -12.59 14.76
N PHE A 82 -8.42 -11.98 13.67
CA PHE A 82 -8.92 -10.60 13.69
C PHE A 82 -10.40 -10.60 14.12
N GLU A 83 -10.79 -9.59 14.87
CA GLU A 83 -12.19 -9.29 15.20
C GLU A 83 -12.97 -8.91 13.94
N ASP A 84 -12.48 -7.88 13.22
CA ASP A 84 -13.03 -7.43 11.95
C ASP A 84 -12.02 -7.57 10.81
N PHE A 85 -12.55 -7.95 9.64
CA PHE A 85 -11.86 -7.95 8.36
C PHE A 85 -12.85 -7.49 7.29
N VAL A 86 -12.98 -6.17 7.17
CA VAL A 86 -14.03 -5.54 6.37
C VAL A 86 -13.52 -5.27 4.97
N GLY A 87 -14.23 -5.74 3.96
CA GLY A 87 -13.88 -5.53 2.56
C GLY A 87 -14.60 -6.48 1.59
N PRO A 88 -14.26 -6.43 0.29
CA PRO A 88 -13.32 -5.47 -0.30
C PRO A 88 -13.86 -4.05 -0.25
N LEU A 89 -12.96 -3.08 -0.06
CA LEU A 89 -13.26 -1.65 -0.02
C LEU A 89 -12.48 -0.93 -1.14
N GLY A 90 -12.94 0.26 -1.48
CA GLY A 90 -12.39 1.05 -2.58
C GLY A 90 -12.78 0.52 -3.96
N CYS A 91 -12.44 1.30 -4.97
CA CYS A 91 -12.59 0.89 -6.36
C CYS A 91 -11.47 -0.07 -6.76
N PRO A 92 -11.74 -1.06 -7.61
CA PRO A 92 -10.69 -1.82 -8.29
C PRO A 92 -9.77 -0.88 -9.08
N SER A 93 -8.55 -1.34 -9.36
CA SER A 93 -7.65 -0.62 -10.27
C SER A 93 -8.36 -0.35 -11.60
N GLU A 94 -8.15 0.84 -12.18
CA GLU A 94 -8.72 1.21 -13.48
C GLU A 94 -8.37 0.19 -14.57
N LEU A 95 -7.20 -0.45 -14.46
CA LEU A 95 -6.74 -1.49 -15.39
C LEU A 95 -7.74 -2.65 -15.51
N ILE A 96 -8.46 -2.99 -14.44
CA ILE A 96 -9.40 -4.11 -14.41
C ILE A 96 -10.66 -3.85 -15.25
N GLY A 97 -11.01 -2.57 -15.41
CA GLY A 97 -12.19 -2.15 -16.19
C GLY A 97 -11.91 -1.88 -17.68
N GLU A 98 -10.63 -1.90 -18.09
CA GLU A 98 -10.26 -1.63 -19.48
C GLU A 98 -10.44 -2.87 -20.39
N ASP A 99 -10.63 -2.63 -21.69
CA ASP A 99 -10.62 -3.69 -22.68
C ASP A 99 -9.22 -4.33 -22.76
N ILE A 100 -9.16 -5.65 -22.62
CA ILE A 100 -7.91 -6.41 -22.58
C ILE A 100 -7.09 -6.25 -23.86
N GLU A 101 -7.74 -6.23 -25.04
CA GLU A 101 -7.01 -6.12 -26.31
C GLU A 101 -6.46 -4.71 -26.53
N GLU A 102 -7.12 -3.68 -26.01
CA GLU A 102 -6.58 -2.31 -25.98
C GLU A 102 -5.45 -2.19 -24.94
N LEU A 103 -5.59 -2.84 -23.79
CA LEU A 103 -4.58 -2.81 -22.74
C LEU A 103 -3.28 -3.53 -23.17
N LYS A 104 -3.38 -4.61 -23.96
CA LYS A 104 -2.22 -5.31 -24.56
C LYS A 104 -1.38 -4.42 -25.49
N LYS A 105 -1.95 -3.37 -26.05
CA LYS A 105 -1.23 -2.42 -26.91
C LYS A 105 -0.44 -1.39 -26.10
N LYS A 106 -0.78 -1.19 -24.82
CA LYS A 106 -0.17 -0.20 -23.94
C LYS A 106 1.11 -0.72 -23.31
N LYS A 107 2.07 0.18 -23.16
CA LYS A 107 3.30 -0.05 -22.42
C LYS A 107 3.15 0.55 -21.03
N LEU A 108 3.10 -0.34 -20.04
CA LEU A 108 2.87 0.02 -18.65
C LEU A 108 4.17 -0.04 -17.85
N VAL A 109 4.35 0.90 -16.94
CA VAL A 109 5.42 0.87 -15.94
C VAL A 109 4.85 1.09 -14.55
N PHE A 110 5.24 0.22 -13.62
CA PHE A 110 4.94 0.36 -12.20
C PHE A 110 6.16 0.87 -11.46
N VAL A 111 5.95 1.80 -10.51
CA VAL A 111 6.98 2.28 -9.60
C VAL A 111 6.53 2.01 -8.18
N ALA A 112 7.17 1.03 -7.55
CA ALA A 112 6.87 0.59 -6.20
C ALA A 112 7.94 1.07 -5.21
N GLY A 113 7.52 1.62 -4.06
CA GLY A 113 8.42 2.07 -2.99
C GLY A 113 8.22 1.31 -1.69
N GLY A 114 9.24 0.56 -1.25
CA GLY A 114 9.20 -0.19 0.01
C GLY A 114 8.01 -1.14 0.09
N VAL A 115 7.19 -1.01 1.13
CA VAL A 115 5.98 -1.83 1.32
C VAL A 115 4.95 -1.64 0.18
N GLY A 116 5.06 -0.56 -0.61
CA GLY A 116 4.24 -0.35 -1.80
C GLY A 116 4.41 -1.42 -2.91
N THR A 117 5.43 -2.26 -2.81
CA THR A 117 5.58 -3.45 -3.67
C THR A 117 4.41 -4.43 -3.50
N ALA A 118 3.87 -4.54 -2.28
CA ALA A 118 2.76 -5.44 -2.00
C ALA A 118 1.47 -5.08 -2.75
N PRO A 119 0.96 -3.84 -2.77
CA PRO A 119 -0.21 -3.47 -3.57
C PRO A 119 0.04 -3.43 -5.09
N VAL A 120 1.30 -3.33 -5.54
CA VAL A 120 1.64 -3.45 -6.97
C VAL A 120 1.52 -4.89 -7.45
N TYR A 121 1.91 -5.85 -6.63
CA TYR A 121 1.96 -7.26 -7.00
C TYR A 121 0.65 -7.81 -7.60
N PRO A 122 -0.53 -7.66 -6.99
CA PRO A 122 -1.77 -8.20 -7.53
C PRO A 122 -2.16 -7.58 -8.88
N GLN A 123 -1.80 -6.33 -9.14
CA GLN A 123 -2.07 -5.66 -10.41
C GLN A 123 -1.18 -6.22 -11.52
N VAL A 124 0.12 -6.35 -11.26
CA VAL A 124 1.08 -6.93 -12.21
C VAL A 124 0.78 -8.41 -12.47
N LYS A 125 0.44 -9.18 -11.43
CA LYS A 125 0.00 -10.57 -11.54
C LYS A 125 -1.24 -10.70 -12.43
N TRP A 126 -2.23 -9.85 -12.22
CA TRP A 126 -3.44 -9.83 -13.05
C TRP A 126 -3.12 -9.52 -14.52
N LEU A 127 -2.25 -8.55 -14.81
CA LEU A 127 -1.81 -8.25 -16.17
C LEU A 127 -1.11 -9.45 -16.82
N HIS A 128 -0.19 -10.08 -16.10
CA HIS A 128 0.52 -11.28 -16.55
C HIS A 128 -0.44 -12.44 -16.87
N GLU A 129 -1.43 -12.70 -16.02
CA GLU A 129 -2.46 -13.72 -16.24
C GLU A 129 -3.30 -13.45 -17.50
N HIS A 130 -3.37 -12.19 -17.96
CA HIS A 130 -4.05 -11.79 -19.20
C HIS A 130 -3.10 -11.61 -20.39
N GLY A 131 -1.83 -12.02 -20.25
CA GLY A 131 -0.83 -11.96 -21.31
C GLY A 131 -0.34 -10.54 -21.61
N ILE A 132 -0.29 -9.68 -20.58
CA ILE A 132 0.18 -8.29 -20.67
C ILE A 132 1.44 -8.16 -19.84
N ASP A 133 2.54 -7.81 -20.48
CA ASP A 133 3.82 -7.55 -19.83
C ASP A 133 3.90 -6.10 -19.36
N ALA A 134 4.25 -5.89 -18.10
CA ALA A 134 4.51 -4.57 -17.53
C ALA A 134 5.93 -4.49 -16.98
N ASP A 135 6.59 -3.36 -17.17
CA ASP A 135 7.85 -3.07 -16.50
C ASP A 135 7.59 -2.67 -15.05
N VAL A 136 8.38 -3.20 -14.12
CA VAL A 136 8.24 -2.90 -12.69
C VAL A 136 9.56 -2.38 -12.13
N ILE A 137 9.50 -1.23 -11.49
CA ILE A 137 10.62 -0.62 -10.75
C ILE A 137 10.32 -0.75 -9.27
N VAL A 138 11.16 -1.49 -8.54
CA VAL A 138 11.06 -1.64 -7.08
C VAL A 138 12.22 -0.88 -6.43
N GLY A 139 11.87 0.11 -5.61
CA GLY A 139 12.82 0.88 -4.82
C GLY A 139 12.70 0.58 -3.33
N ALA A 140 13.83 0.41 -2.64
CA ALA A 140 13.90 0.28 -1.18
C ALA A 140 15.07 1.07 -0.62
N LYS A 141 15.08 1.33 0.69
CA LYS A 141 16.23 2.00 1.34
C LYS A 141 17.50 1.17 1.25
N ASN A 142 17.39 -0.14 1.42
CA ASN A 142 18.49 -1.11 1.35
C ASN A 142 17.95 -2.48 0.94
N LYS A 143 18.88 -3.43 0.71
CA LYS A 143 18.56 -4.80 0.30
C LYS A 143 17.62 -5.52 1.27
N ASP A 144 17.81 -5.33 2.57
CA ASP A 144 17.08 -6.07 3.61
C ASP A 144 15.61 -5.65 3.72
N LEU A 145 15.22 -4.55 3.06
CA LEU A 145 13.84 -4.04 2.99
C LEU A 145 13.15 -4.35 1.66
N LEU A 146 13.81 -5.08 0.76
CA LEU A 146 13.17 -5.58 -0.45
C LEU A 146 12.25 -6.75 -0.10
N ILE A 147 11.04 -6.71 -0.64
CA ILE A 147 10.02 -7.74 -0.44
C ILE A 147 9.46 -8.22 -1.77
N LEU A 148 8.97 -9.45 -1.82
CA LEU A 148 8.27 -10.03 -2.97
C LEU A 148 9.10 -9.99 -4.28
N GLU A 149 10.43 -10.03 -4.19
CA GLU A 149 11.31 -9.96 -5.37
C GLU A 149 11.05 -11.13 -6.31
N LYS A 150 11.01 -12.35 -5.78
CA LYS A 150 10.80 -13.57 -6.58
C LYS A 150 9.39 -13.64 -7.18
N GLU A 151 8.41 -13.27 -6.38
CA GLU A 151 7.01 -13.22 -6.81
C GLU A 151 6.84 -12.20 -7.94
N MET A 152 7.46 -11.02 -7.79
CA MET A 152 7.41 -9.97 -8.81
C MET A 152 8.17 -10.35 -10.06
N GLU A 153 9.35 -10.99 -9.92
CA GLU A 153 10.14 -11.48 -11.06
C GLU A 153 9.37 -12.50 -11.91
N ALA A 154 8.52 -13.30 -11.27
CA ALA A 154 7.72 -14.31 -11.96
C ALA A 154 6.57 -13.72 -12.81
N VAL A 155 6.15 -12.48 -12.55
CA VAL A 155 4.97 -11.87 -13.20
C VAL A 155 5.28 -10.57 -13.96
N ALA A 156 6.41 -9.92 -13.70
CA ALA A 156 6.82 -8.70 -14.39
C ALA A 156 7.38 -9.04 -15.78
N GLY A 157 7.14 -8.19 -16.76
CA GLY A 157 7.81 -8.26 -18.06
C GLY A 157 9.30 -7.95 -17.92
N ASN A 158 9.66 -6.89 -17.19
CA ASN A 158 11.02 -6.62 -16.73
C ASN A 158 10.95 -6.08 -15.30
N LEU A 159 11.84 -6.60 -14.43
CA LEU A 159 11.97 -6.13 -13.06
C LEU A 159 13.27 -5.32 -12.90
N TYR A 160 13.14 -4.08 -12.42
CA TYR A 160 14.25 -3.19 -12.12
C TYR A 160 14.28 -2.91 -10.63
N ILE A 161 15.39 -3.26 -9.97
CA ILE A 161 15.56 -3.07 -8.53
C ILE A 161 16.58 -1.97 -8.28
N THR A 162 16.27 -1.10 -7.32
CA THR A 162 17.18 -0.06 -6.86
C THR A 162 17.13 0.08 -5.34
N THR A 163 18.28 0.43 -4.74
CA THR A 163 18.37 0.72 -3.32
C THR A 163 19.02 2.09 -3.10
N ASP A 164 18.51 2.86 -2.14
CA ASP A 164 19.00 4.23 -1.88
C ASP A 164 20.49 4.21 -1.49
N ASP A 165 20.90 3.21 -0.68
CA ASP A 165 22.28 3.06 -0.21
C ASP A 165 23.22 2.34 -1.20
N GLY A 166 22.67 1.70 -2.24
CA GLY A 166 23.43 0.93 -3.22
C GLY A 166 23.84 -0.46 -2.75
N SER A 167 23.18 -0.99 -1.72
CA SER A 167 23.47 -2.33 -1.17
C SER A 167 23.06 -3.48 -2.08
N TYR A 168 22.24 -3.20 -3.12
CA TYR A 168 21.76 -4.22 -4.05
C TYR A 168 21.46 -3.67 -5.44
N VAL A 169 21.83 -4.41 -6.49
CA VAL A 169 21.66 -4.17 -7.93
C VAL A 169 22.13 -2.78 -8.37
N ARG A 170 21.39 -1.73 -8.07
CA ARG A 170 21.65 -0.36 -8.49
C ARG A 170 21.45 0.59 -7.32
N LYS A 171 22.34 1.60 -7.20
CA LYS A 171 22.17 2.72 -6.28
C LYS A 171 21.30 3.80 -6.91
N GLY A 172 20.32 4.31 -6.16
CA GLY A 172 19.48 5.43 -6.56
C GLY A 172 18.01 5.21 -6.22
N MET A 173 17.18 6.14 -6.63
CA MET A 173 15.73 6.10 -6.42
C MET A 173 15.02 5.51 -7.64
N GLY A 174 13.76 5.08 -7.46
CA GLY A 174 12.93 4.59 -8.56
C GLY A 174 12.75 5.61 -9.69
N THR A 175 12.74 6.90 -9.36
CA THR A 175 12.73 8.00 -10.33
C THR A 175 13.97 8.04 -11.22
N ASP A 176 15.16 7.71 -10.67
CA ASP A 176 16.40 7.69 -11.46
C ASP A 176 16.36 6.54 -12.47
N VAL A 177 15.79 5.40 -12.06
CA VAL A 177 15.58 4.25 -12.95
C VAL A 177 14.60 4.60 -14.06
N LEU A 178 13.43 5.17 -13.74
CA LEU A 178 12.44 5.58 -14.72
C LEU A 178 13.01 6.59 -15.73
N LYS A 179 13.73 7.60 -15.26
CA LYS A 179 14.39 8.60 -16.10
C LYS A 179 15.41 7.96 -17.05
N ASP A 180 16.19 7.00 -16.55
CA ASP A 180 17.17 6.27 -17.34
C ASP A 180 16.50 5.44 -18.44
N LEU A 181 15.46 4.69 -18.09
CA LEU A 181 14.69 3.86 -19.04
C LEU A 181 14.12 4.71 -20.19
N VAL A 182 13.58 5.88 -19.89
CA VAL A 182 12.98 6.75 -20.90
C VAL A 182 14.05 7.51 -21.70
N ASN A 183 14.96 8.21 -21.01
CA ASN A 183 15.86 9.16 -21.67
C ASN A 183 17.09 8.49 -22.30
N ASN A 184 17.64 7.46 -21.67
CA ASN A 184 18.87 6.81 -22.13
C ASN A 184 18.61 5.52 -22.90
N GLN A 185 17.58 4.74 -22.52
CA GLN A 185 17.25 3.48 -23.18
C GLN A 185 16.15 3.64 -24.23
N GLY A 186 15.53 4.82 -24.33
CA GLY A 186 14.51 5.12 -25.34
C GLY A 186 13.18 4.40 -25.15
N LYS A 187 12.92 3.85 -23.94
CA LYS A 187 11.63 3.22 -23.62
C LYS A 187 10.51 4.28 -23.62
N LYS A 188 9.36 3.88 -24.11
CA LYS A 188 8.13 4.69 -24.11
C LYS A 188 7.09 3.99 -23.28
N TYR A 189 6.42 4.73 -22.43
CA TYR A 189 5.33 4.22 -21.60
C TYR A 189 4.06 5.02 -21.83
N ASP A 190 2.95 4.33 -21.96
CA ASP A 190 1.62 4.91 -22.13
C ASP A 190 0.97 5.25 -20.80
N ARG A 191 1.39 4.58 -19.72
CA ARG A 191 0.93 4.84 -18.36
C ARG A 191 1.96 4.42 -17.33
N CYS A 192 2.08 5.21 -16.26
CA CYS A 192 2.82 4.87 -15.04
C CYS A 192 1.84 4.66 -13.89
N ILE A 193 2.07 3.64 -13.07
CA ILE A 193 1.34 3.41 -11.82
C ILE A 193 2.36 3.49 -10.68
N ALA A 194 2.20 4.43 -9.76
CA ALA A 194 3.13 4.63 -8.65
C ALA A 194 2.46 4.36 -7.30
N ILE A 195 3.04 3.47 -6.50
CA ILE A 195 2.51 3.07 -5.20
C ILE A 195 3.64 3.02 -4.17
N GLY A 196 3.49 3.79 -3.11
CA GLY A 196 4.49 3.87 -2.04
C GLY A 196 4.30 5.08 -1.13
N PRO A 197 5.37 5.56 -0.47
CA PRO A 197 5.31 6.77 0.33
C PRO A 197 4.84 7.99 -0.47
N LEU A 198 4.02 8.87 0.14
CA LEU A 198 3.49 10.06 -0.55
C LEU A 198 4.57 10.90 -1.22
N ILE A 199 5.71 11.07 -0.54
CA ILE A 199 6.83 11.84 -1.09
C ILE A 199 7.42 11.19 -2.36
N MET A 200 7.52 9.85 -2.40
CA MET A 200 7.97 9.12 -3.57
C MET A 200 6.99 9.32 -4.73
N MET A 201 5.69 9.11 -4.48
CA MET A 201 4.64 9.28 -5.49
C MET A 201 4.62 10.71 -6.04
N LYS A 202 4.81 11.73 -5.19
CA LYS A 202 4.95 13.13 -5.61
C LYS A 202 6.09 13.30 -6.61
N PHE A 203 7.28 12.78 -6.30
CA PHE A 203 8.45 12.91 -7.19
C PHE A 203 8.29 12.11 -8.48
N VAL A 204 7.68 10.93 -8.43
CA VAL A 204 7.32 10.18 -9.65
C VAL A 204 6.38 11.00 -10.53
N CYS A 205 5.33 11.60 -9.95
CA CYS A 205 4.38 12.44 -10.70
C CYS A 205 5.03 13.68 -11.30
N LEU A 206 5.95 14.34 -10.61
CA LEU A 206 6.70 15.46 -11.15
C LEU A 206 7.53 15.03 -12.37
N LEU A 207 8.27 13.92 -12.26
CA LEU A 207 9.06 13.37 -13.36
C LEU A 207 8.18 12.93 -14.53
N THR A 208 7.11 12.18 -14.29
CA THR A 208 6.24 11.68 -15.38
C THR A 208 5.50 12.81 -16.08
N LYS A 209 5.19 13.90 -15.37
CA LYS A 209 4.63 15.11 -15.99
C LYS A 209 5.60 15.75 -16.97
N GLU A 210 6.89 15.82 -16.63
CA GLU A 210 7.95 16.31 -17.55
C GLU A 210 8.12 15.36 -18.74
N LEU A 211 7.99 14.05 -18.51
CA LEU A 211 8.12 13.04 -19.56
C LEU A 211 6.84 12.84 -20.40
N GLY A 212 5.73 13.50 -20.05
CA GLY A 212 4.44 13.37 -20.73
C GLY A 212 3.79 12.00 -20.54
N ILE A 213 4.04 11.30 -19.43
CA ILE A 213 3.49 9.97 -19.13
C ILE A 213 2.31 10.12 -18.16
N PRO A 214 1.06 9.80 -18.55
CA PRO A 214 -0.07 9.73 -17.64
C PRO A 214 0.23 8.83 -16.44
N THR A 215 -0.08 9.28 -15.23
CA THR A 215 0.34 8.60 -14.01
C THR A 215 -0.81 8.44 -13.03
N ILE A 216 -1.04 7.20 -12.61
CA ILE A 216 -1.98 6.84 -11.54
C ILE A 216 -1.18 6.62 -10.26
N VAL A 217 -1.73 7.09 -9.14
CA VAL A 217 -1.16 6.87 -7.80
C VAL A 217 -2.19 6.22 -6.90
N SER A 218 -1.76 5.26 -6.09
CA SER A 218 -2.61 4.67 -5.06
C SER A 218 -2.38 5.39 -3.73
N MET A 219 -3.36 6.20 -3.33
CA MET A 219 -3.26 7.07 -2.17
C MET A 219 -3.55 6.32 -0.86
N ASN A 220 -2.78 6.63 0.17
CA ASN A 220 -2.83 6.01 1.49
C ASN A 220 -3.09 7.02 2.63
N PRO A 221 -4.16 7.82 2.56
CA PRO A 221 -4.51 8.74 3.65
C PRO A 221 -4.97 7.99 4.90
N ILE A 222 -5.10 8.72 6.00
CA ILE A 222 -5.75 8.21 7.21
C ILE A 222 -7.18 7.79 6.86
N MET A 223 -7.55 6.55 7.20
CA MET A 223 -8.90 6.01 7.03
C MET A 223 -9.39 5.45 8.37
N VAL A 224 -10.68 5.64 8.64
CA VAL A 224 -11.33 5.13 9.85
C VAL A 224 -12.50 4.21 9.48
N ASP A 225 -13.47 4.76 8.76
CA ASP A 225 -14.71 4.07 8.42
C ASP A 225 -14.56 3.19 7.16
N GLY A 226 -13.99 3.73 6.10
CA GLY A 226 -13.76 3.01 4.83
C GLY A 226 -14.97 2.99 3.89
N THR A 227 -16.09 3.62 4.24
CA THR A 227 -17.34 3.63 3.46
C THR A 227 -17.79 5.02 3.01
N GLY A 228 -16.93 6.05 3.16
CA GLY A 228 -17.19 7.42 2.74
C GLY A 228 -17.92 8.29 3.75
N MET A 229 -18.30 7.76 4.92
CA MET A 229 -19.11 8.49 5.89
C MET A 229 -18.32 9.47 6.76
N CYS A 230 -17.13 9.08 7.23
CA CYS A 230 -16.39 9.89 8.20
C CYS A 230 -15.55 11.02 7.60
N GLY A 231 -15.26 11.01 6.31
CA GLY A 231 -14.46 12.02 5.61
C GLY A 231 -12.98 12.10 6.02
N ALA A 232 -12.46 11.13 6.80
CA ALA A 232 -11.08 11.12 7.25
C ALA A 232 -10.10 11.03 6.08
N CYS A 233 -10.43 10.26 5.05
CA CYS A 233 -9.61 9.97 3.89
C CYS A 233 -9.75 10.98 2.72
N ARG A 234 -10.31 12.17 2.98
CA ARG A 234 -10.49 13.16 1.92
C ARG A 234 -9.16 13.68 1.37
N LEU A 235 -9.14 13.85 0.06
CA LEU A 235 -8.02 14.34 -0.74
C LEU A 235 -8.49 15.45 -1.69
N GLN A 236 -7.62 16.39 -2.00
CA GLN A 236 -7.82 17.32 -3.11
C GLN A 236 -7.24 16.69 -4.38
N VAL A 237 -8.09 16.51 -5.40
CA VAL A 237 -7.72 15.99 -6.72
C VAL A 237 -8.25 16.97 -7.77
N GLY A 238 -7.36 17.73 -8.38
CA GLY A 238 -7.75 18.89 -9.18
C GLY A 238 -8.57 19.88 -8.34
N ASP A 239 -9.74 20.27 -8.86
CA ASP A 239 -10.66 21.18 -8.19
C ASP A 239 -11.68 20.48 -7.28
N GLU A 240 -11.62 19.16 -7.15
CA GLU A 240 -12.60 18.36 -6.42
C GLU A 240 -12.03 17.76 -5.13
N ILE A 241 -12.89 17.62 -4.12
CA ILE A 241 -12.59 16.80 -2.93
C ILE A 241 -13.07 15.38 -3.21
N LYS A 242 -12.15 14.42 -3.09
CA LYS A 242 -12.41 12.99 -3.23
C LYS A 242 -12.17 12.26 -1.90
N PHE A 243 -12.85 11.13 -1.73
CA PHE A 243 -12.68 10.25 -0.57
C PHE A 243 -11.98 8.97 -1.02
N ALA A 244 -10.72 8.77 -0.63
CA ALA A 244 -9.92 7.65 -1.11
C ALA A 244 -10.57 6.27 -0.86
N CYS A 245 -11.42 6.14 0.14
CA CYS A 245 -12.06 4.87 0.46
C CYS A 245 -13.26 4.51 -0.45
N VAL A 246 -13.82 5.45 -1.19
CA VAL A 246 -14.98 5.20 -2.09
C VAL A 246 -14.76 5.71 -3.50
N ASP A 247 -14.00 6.79 -3.70
CA ASP A 247 -13.68 7.32 -5.03
C ASP A 247 -12.34 6.77 -5.58
N GLY A 248 -11.50 6.16 -4.70
CA GLY A 248 -10.19 5.64 -4.98
C GLY A 248 -10.01 4.21 -4.46
N PRO A 249 -8.82 3.81 -4.09
CA PRO A 249 -7.66 4.62 -3.68
C PRO A 249 -6.80 5.18 -4.82
N GLU A 250 -7.05 4.77 -6.06
CA GLU A 250 -6.30 5.21 -7.23
C GLU A 250 -6.86 6.52 -7.80
N PHE A 251 -5.93 7.44 -8.16
CA PHE A 251 -6.26 8.76 -8.72
C PHE A 251 -5.22 9.18 -9.75
N ASP A 252 -5.59 10.10 -10.64
CA ASP A 252 -4.63 10.80 -11.50
C ASP A 252 -3.60 11.55 -10.63
N GLY A 253 -2.38 11.06 -10.63
CA GLY A 253 -1.30 11.58 -9.80
C GLY A 253 -0.89 13.02 -10.15
N HIS A 254 -1.16 13.47 -11.38
CA HIS A 254 -0.88 14.85 -11.79
C HIS A 254 -1.90 15.86 -11.25
N LEU A 255 -3.04 15.39 -10.72
CA LEU A 255 -4.09 16.22 -10.14
C LEU A 255 -4.11 16.17 -8.60
N VAL A 256 -3.44 15.21 -7.96
CA VAL A 256 -3.41 15.09 -6.50
C VAL A 256 -2.60 16.20 -5.84
N ASP A 257 -3.19 16.87 -4.84
CA ASP A 257 -2.47 17.76 -3.93
C ASP A 257 -1.70 16.96 -2.86
N PHE A 258 -0.46 16.57 -3.19
CA PHE A 258 0.40 15.82 -2.29
C PHE A 258 0.80 16.62 -1.04
N ASP A 259 0.91 17.94 -1.12
CA ASP A 259 1.32 18.76 0.02
C ASP A 259 0.21 18.79 1.07
N GLN A 260 -1.05 18.91 0.64
CA GLN A 260 -2.20 18.79 1.52
C GLN A 260 -2.28 17.36 2.12
N ALA A 261 -2.11 16.33 1.29
CA ALA A 261 -2.15 14.94 1.73
C ALA A 261 -1.09 14.65 2.81
N MET A 262 0.16 15.10 2.61
CA MET A 262 1.24 14.96 3.59
C MET A 262 0.95 15.72 4.90
N LYS A 263 0.40 16.94 4.84
CA LYS A 263 -0.04 17.67 6.05
C LYS A 263 -1.10 16.89 6.82
N ARG A 264 -2.06 16.28 6.13
CA ARG A 264 -3.12 15.50 6.77
C ARG A 264 -2.59 14.24 7.44
N GLN A 265 -1.56 13.60 6.91
CA GLN A 265 -0.91 12.44 7.57
C GLN A 265 -0.23 12.79 8.90
N GLN A 266 -0.01 14.08 9.19
CA GLN A 266 0.59 14.53 10.45
C GLN A 266 -0.43 14.74 11.57
N MET A 267 -1.75 14.67 11.29
CA MET A 267 -2.81 15.13 12.20
C MET A 267 -2.82 14.43 13.56
N TYR A 268 -2.43 13.16 13.64
CA TYR A 268 -2.50 12.35 14.87
C TYR A 268 -1.12 11.90 15.38
N LYS A 269 -0.04 12.53 14.93
CA LYS A 269 1.33 12.11 15.32
C LYS A 269 1.59 12.19 16.83
N THR A 270 0.98 13.14 17.51
CA THR A 270 1.11 13.27 18.97
C THR A 270 0.43 12.11 19.67
N GLU A 271 -0.77 11.74 19.25
CA GLU A 271 -1.55 10.62 19.77
C GLU A 271 -0.87 9.28 19.47
N GLU A 272 -0.37 9.11 18.26
CA GLU A 272 0.41 7.95 17.84
C GLU A 272 1.68 7.79 18.68
N GLY A 273 2.41 8.89 18.92
CA GLY A 273 3.60 8.90 19.77
C GLY A 273 3.28 8.50 21.21
N ARG A 274 2.19 9.01 21.79
CA ARG A 274 1.72 8.64 23.14
C ARG A 274 1.33 7.15 23.20
N ALA A 275 0.62 6.65 22.19
CA ALA A 275 0.23 5.24 22.12
C ALA A 275 1.46 4.32 22.03
N MET A 276 2.49 4.74 21.28
CA MET A 276 3.75 3.99 21.17
C MET A 276 4.52 3.98 22.49
N LEU A 277 4.64 5.12 23.17
CA LEU A 277 5.26 5.20 24.50
C LEU A 277 4.55 4.30 25.50
N LYS A 278 3.22 4.35 25.54
CA LYS A 278 2.42 3.47 26.40
C LYS A 278 2.65 1.98 26.11
N LEU A 279 2.86 1.61 24.86
CA LEU A 279 3.17 0.24 24.46
C LEU A 279 4.56 -0.19 24.95
N GLN A 280 5.57 0.71 24.88
CA GLN A 280 6.96 0.42 25.23
C GLN A 280 7.20 0.40 26.73
N GLU A 281 6.61 1.34 27.47
CA GLU A 281 6.86 1.55 28.91
C GLU A 281 5.83 0.86 29.81
N GLY A 282 4.77 0.31 29.22
CA GLY A 282 3.57 -0.13 29.93
C GLY A 282 2.72 1.05 30.38
N ASP A 283 1.61 0.76 31.05
CA ASP A 283 0.71 1.80 31.61
C ASP A 283 1.34 2.33 32.90
N THR A 284 2.31 3.24 32.77
CA THR A 284 3.02 3.86 33.92
C THR A 284 2.18 4.88 34.70
N HIS A 285 0.96 5.16 34.26
CA HIS A 285 0.01 5.98 35.01
C HIS A 285 -0.67 5.22 36.16
N HIS A 286 0.14 4.73 37.10
CA HIS A 286 -0.26 4.64 38.51
C HIS A 286 -0.05 5.98 39.20
N GLY A 287 -0.38 7.08 38.53
CA GLY A 287 -0.52 8.38 39.15
C GLY A 287 -1.88 8.44 39.81
N GLY A 288 -2.09 7.64 40.83
CA GLY A 288 -3.11 7.93 41.80
C GLY A 288 -2.79 9.27 42.43
N CYS A 289 -3.56 10.33 42.18
CA CYS A 289 -3.73 11.41 43.13
C CYS A 289 -4.23 10.75 44.42
N GLY A 290 -3.28 10.36 45.28
CA GLY A 290 -3.62 10.11 46.66
C GLY A 290 -4.25 11.39 47.19
N ASN A 291 -5.41 11.25 47.84
CA ASN A 291 -6.15 12.27 48.59
C ASN A 291 -6.88 13.35 47.78
N CYS A 292 -8.06 13.02 47.28
CA CYS A 292 -9.21 13.91 47.39
C CYS A 292 -10.27 13.16 48.18
N ASN A 293 -10.06 13.10 49.48
CA ASN A 293 -11.15 13.09 50.47
C ASN A 293 -11.39 14.58 50.82
N ASP A 294 -12.48 15.13 50.26
CA ASP A 294 -13.41 16.02 50.95
C ASP A 294 -14.60 16.28 50.01
#